data_20ae2cb2bc76cf6201a21ab6c3e2be48
#
_entry.id   20ae2cb2bc76cf6201a21ab6c3e2be48
#
_cell.length_a   1.000
_cell.length_b   1.000
_cell.length_c   1.000
_cell.angle_alpha   90.00
_cell.angle_beta   90.00
_cell.angle_gamma   90.00
#
_symmetry.space_group_name_H-M   'P 1'
#
loop_
_entity.id
_entity.type
_entity.pdbx_description
1 polymer ?
#
loop_
_entity_poly.entity_id
_entity_poly.type
_entity_poly.pdbx_seq_one_letter_code
_entity_poly.pdbx_strand_id
1 'polypeptide(L)'
;MQDLLLRTLVMGVLATLSMDILGLLLKFTFNIPPANWTLIGRWFASLPQGKIFHDDIAQSPSLPFETGIGWFAHYAIGVLYAAVLIAVMGIDWLQAPPVLPPLVIGWVTVGAGWFLLQPGMGAGWAASKRANKWQIRGLNILGHTIFGLGLYAGAVLPLA
;
A
#
# COMPACT_ATOMS: atom_id res chain seq x y z
N MET A 1 4.52 -24.14 -9.74
CA MET A 1 4.25 -23.58 -8.39
C MET A 1 5.32 -22.55 -7.99
N GLN A 2 6.61 -22.86 -8.14
CA GLN A 2 7.70 -21.90 -7.86
C GLN A 2 7.60 -20.63 -8.72
N ASP A 3 7.31 -20.76 -10.02
CA ASP A 3 7.16 -19.61 -10.92
C ASP A 3 6.00 -18.69 -10.52
N LEU A 4 4.90 -19.26 -9.99
CA LEU A 4 3.75 -18.47 -9.54
C LEU A 4 4.09 -17.64 -8.30
N LEU A 5 4.79 -18.25 -7.33
CA LEU A 5 5.26 -17.55 -6.13
C LEU A 5 6.23 -16.41 -6.49
N LEU A 6 7.18 -16.69 -7.38
CA LEU A 6 8.13 -15.69 -7.84
C LEU A 6 7.40 -14.53 -8.55
N ARG A 7 6.47 -14.82 -9.46
CA ARG A 7 5.65 -13.80 -10.14
C ARG A 7 4.87 -12.95 -9.15
N THR A 8 4.22 -13.58 -8.17
CA THR A 8 3.46 -12.86 -7.13
C THR A 8 4.36 -11.91 -6.34
N LEU A 9 5.55 -12.39 -5.93
CA LEU A 9 6.54 -11.57 -5.24
C LEU A 9 7.01 -10.40 -6.09
N VAL A 10 7.40 -10.65 -7.34
CA VAL A 10 7.87 -9.61 -8.26
C VAL A 10 6.80 -8.57 -8.49
N MET A 11 5.56 -8.96 -8.78
CA MET A 11 4.43 -8.06 -8.98
C MET A 11 4.22 -7.17 -7.74
N GLY A 12 4.12 -7.76 -6.55
CA GLY A 12 3.88 -7.03 -5.32
C GLY A 12 5.02 -6.08 -4.95
N VAL A 13 6.27 -6.54 -5.08
CA VAL A 13 7.45 -5.72 -4.79
C VAL A 13 7.58 -4.56 -5.78
N LEU A 14 7.43 -4.79 -7.09
CA LEU A 14 7.48 -3.73 -8.10
C LEU A 14 6.36 -2.70 -7.91
N ALA A 15 5.15 -3.15 -7.61
CA ALA A 15 4.01 -2.26 -7.34
C ALA A 15 4.29 -1.36 -6.14
N THR A 16 4.78 -1.92 -5.05
CA THR A 16 5.11 -1.19 -3.82
C THR A 16 6.27 -0.23 -4.05
N LEU A 17 7.34 -0.69 -4.71
CA LEU A 17 8.50 0.13 -5.05
C LEU A 17 8.11 1.32 -5.95
N SER A 18 7.16 1.13 -6.88
CA SER A 18 6.66 2.22 -7.73
C SER A 18 5.99 3.32 -6.91
N MET A 19 5.25 2.97 -5.84
CA MET A 19 4.70 3.95 -4.89
C MET A 19 5.80 4.68 -4.11
N ASP A 20 6.85 3.97 -3.69
CA ASP A 20 7.95 4.58 -2.96
C ASP A 20 8.73 5.57 -3.84
N ILE A 21 8.97 5.20 -5.10
CA ILE A 21 9.57 6.10 -6.11
C ILE A 21 8.70 7.34 -6.30
N LEU A 22 7.38 7.18 -6.46
CA LEU A 22 6.46 8.33 -6.53
C LEU A 22 6.57 9.20 -5.28
N GLY A 23 6.59 8.61 -4.09
CA GLY A 23 6.74 9.34 -2.82
C GLY A 23 8.02 10.16 -2.76
N LEU A 24 9.15 9.61 -3.22
CA LEU A 24 10.42 10.32 -3.34
C LEU A 24 10.35 11.45 -4.36
N LEU A 25 9.78 11.22 -5.54
CA LEU A 25 9.60 12.25 -6.56
C LEU A 25 8.76 13.42 -6.03
N LEU A 26 7.64 13.14 -5.36
CA LEU A 26 6.78 14.15 -4.76
C LEU A 26 7.49 14.95 -3.67
N LYS A 27 8.33 14.28 -2.87
CA LYS A 27 9.15 14.94 -1.85
C LYS A 27 10.16 15.90 -2.46
N PHE A 28 10.93 15.46 -3.48
CA PHE A 28 11.99 16.29 -4.06
C PHE A 28 11.44 17.40 -4.97
N THR A 29 10.32 17.17 -5.66
CA THR A 29 9.77 18.14 -6.62
C THR A 29 8.83 19.14 -5.96
N PHE A 30 7.98 18.68 -5.04
CA PHE A 30 6.89 19.47 -4.46
C PHE A 30 6.99 19.63 -2.94
N ASN A 31 8.05 19.12 -2.31
CA ASN A 31 8.23 19.09 -0.85
C ASN A 31 7.05 18.42 -0.11
N ILE A 32 6.39 17.45 -0.75
CA ILE A 32 5.31 16.66 -0.14
C ILE A 32 5.96 15.47 0.57
N PRO A 33 5.82 15.36 1.90
CA PRO A 33 6.45 14.27 2.65
C PRO A 33 5.82 12.92 2.27
N PRO A 34 6.61 11.83 2.16
CA PRO A 34 6.08 10.48 1.97
C PRO A 34 5.33 10.00 3.22
N ALA A 35 4.70 8.83 3.12
CA ALA A 35 4.04 8.20 4.25
C ALA A 35 5.01 7.99 5.43
N ASN A 36 4.52 8.20 6.65
CA ASN A 36 5.31 7.97 7.86
C ASN A 36 5.24 6.50 8.28
N TRP A 37 6.17 5.70 7.77
CA TRP A 37 6.22 4.26 8.04
C TRP A 37 6.43 3.93 9.51
N THR A 38 7.03 4.82 10.30
CA THR A 38 7.16 4.66 11.75
C THR A 38 5.78 4.67 12.43
N LEU A 39 4.93 5.63 12.12
CA LEU A 39 3.59 5.70 12.68
C LEU A 39 2.67 4.59 12.18
N ILE A 40 2.79 4.21 10.91
CA ILE A 40 2.07 3.07 10.35
C ILE A 40 2.51 1.79 11.05
N GLY A 41 3.81 1.58 11.24
CA GLY A 41 4.33 0.43 11.96
C GLY A 41 3.94 0.40 13.43
N ARG A 42 3.86 1.56 14.09
CA ARG A 42 3.31 1.68 15.45
C ARG A 42 1.87 1.17 15.51
N TRP A 43 1.05 1.54 14.52
CA TRP A 43 -0.31 1.04 14.42
C TRP A 43 -0.35 -0.49 14.26
N PHE A 44 0.44 -1.05 13.34
CA PHE A 44 0.54 -2.51 13.18
C PHE A 44 1.03 -3.22 14.44
N ALA A 45 2.03 -2.65 15.13
CA ALA A 45 2.59 -3.20 16.37
C ALA A 45 1.61 -3.14 17.56
N SER A 46 0.59 -2.28 17.50
CA SER A 46 -0.45 -2.19 18.53
C SER A 46 -1.60 -3.19 18.36
N LEU A 47 -1.77 -3.77 17.15
CA LEU A 47 -2.86 -4.70 16.85
C LEU A 47 -2.85 -5.97 17.72
N PRO A 48 -1.70 -6.64 17.98
CA PRO A 48 -1.66 -7.80 18.86
C PRO A 48 -2.09 -7.50 20.32
N GLN A 49 -2.05 -6.21 20.71
CA GLN A 49 -2.49 -5.75 22.03
C GLN A 49 -4.00 -5.42 22.05
N GLY A 50 -4.73 -5.69 20.96
CA GLY A 50 -6.15 -5.37 20.79
C GLY A 50 -6.43 -3.87 20.56
N LYS A 51 -5.41 -3.03 20.36
CA LYS A 51 -5.56 -1.60 20.18
C LYS A 51 -5.59 -1.24 18.69
N ILE A 52 -6.81 -1.19 18.11
CA ILE A 52 -7.02 -0.90 16.70
C ILE A 52 -7.18 0.60 16.44
N PHE A 53 -7.87 1.33 17.36
CA PHE A 53 -8.18 2.74 17.19
C PHE A 53 -7.40 3.59 18.19
N HIS A 54 -6.85 4.70 17.69
CA HIS A 54 -6.12 5.71 18.43
C HIS A 54 -6.76 7.08 18.20
N ASP A 55 -6.77 7.94 19.20
CA ASP A 55 -7.19 9.33 19.01
C ASP A 55 -6.20 10.08 18.12
N ASP A 56 -4.91 9.88 18.36
CA ASP A 56 -3.79 10.28 17.50
C ASP A 56 -2.63 9.31 17.72
N ILE A 57 -2.27 8.55 16.67
CA ILE A 57 -1.17 7.59 16.72
C ILE A 57 0.19 8.26 17.04
N ALA A 58 0.36 9.53 16.67
CA ALA A 58 1.60 10.26 16.94
C ALA A 58 1.80 10.53 18.44
N GLN A 59 0.72 10.63 19.21
CA GLN A 59 0.73 10.82 20.66
C GLN A 59 0.82 9.49 21.43
N SER A 60 0.65 8.36 20.77
CA SER A 60 0.79 7.04 21.39
C SER A 60 2.27 6.74 21.69
N PRO A 61 2.56 6.01 22.79
CA PRO A 61 3.93 5.58 23.09
C PRO A 61 4.58 4.87 21.90
N SER A 62 5.87 5.13 21.68
CA SER A 62 6.64 4.42 20.66
C SER A 62 6.80 2.95 21.03
N LEU A 63 6.85 2.09 20.01
CA LEU A 63 7.01 0.65 20.16
C LEU A 63 8.32 0.19 19.51
N PRO A 64 8.94 -0.89 20.05
CA PRO A 64 10.16 -1.43 19.46
C PRO A 64 9.95 -1.81 17.98
N PHE A 65 10.96 -1.53 17.15
CA PHE A 65 11.00 -1.90 15.73
C PHE A 65 9.86 -1.33 14.86
N GLU A 66 9.09 -0.33 15.32
CA GLU A 66 7.93 0.21 14.63
C GLU A 66 8.22 0.62 13.17
N THR A 67 9.38 1.22 12.89
CA THR A 67 9.76 1.58 11.52
C THR A 67 9.95 0.34 10.64
N GLY A 68 10.64 -0.69 11.15
CA GLY A 68 10.84 -1.96 10.44
C GLY A 68 9.51 -2.69 10.19
N ILE A 69 8.62 -2.69 11.19
CA ILE A 69 7.27 -3.28 11.09
C ILE A 69 6.46 -2.55 9.99
N GLY A 70 6.55 -1.21 9.93
CA GLY A 70 5.86 -0.42 8.91
C GLY A 70 6.32 -0.75 7.50
N TRP A 71 7.62 -0.81 7.28
CA TRP A 71 8.19 -1.20 5.99
C TRP A 71 7.86 -2.64 5.61
N PHE A 72 7.99 -3.58 6.54
CA PHE A 72 7.63 -4.98 6.31
C PHE A 72 6.16 -5.11 5.93
N ALA A 73 5.24 -4.47 6.69
CA ALA A 73 3.81 -4.51 6.40
C ALA A 73 3.49 -3.90 5.02
N HIS A 74 4.16 -2.82 4.63
CA HIS A 74 3.98 -2.18 3.32
C HIS A 74 4.24 -3.15 2.17
N TYR A 75 5.40 -3.80 2.16
CA TYR A 75 5.76 -4.76 1.12
C TYR A 75 4.95 -6.06 1.22
N ALA A 76 4.69 -6.57 2.42
CA ALA A 76 3.87 -7.77 2.62
C ALA A 76 2.44 -7.58 2.10
N ILE A 77 1.83 -6.40 2.35
CA ILE A 77 0.50 -6.06 1.82
C ILE A 77 0.55 -5.91 0.30
N GLY A 78 1.60 -5.33 -0.26
CA GLY A 78 1.77 -5.26 -1.71
C GLY A 78 1.79 -6.64 -2.37
N VAL A 79 2.53 -7.59 -1.78
CA VAL A 79 2.56 -8.99 -2.24
C VAL A 79 1.20 -9.67 -2.03
N LEU A 80 0.52 -9.41 -0.91
CA LEU A 80 -0.84 -9.92 -0.67
C LEU A 80 -1.81 -9.45 -1.75
N TYR A 81 -1.78 -8.18 -2.14
CA TYR A 81 -2.65 -7.66 -3.19
C TYR A 81 -2.32 -8.24 -4.59
N ALA A 82 -1.05 -8.53 -4.86
CA ALA A 82 -0.67 -9.27 -6.06
C ALA A 82 -1.25 -10.69 -6.04
N ALA A 83 -1.19 -11.37 -4.91
CA ALA A 83 -1.79 -12.70 -4.74
C ALA A 83 -3.32 -12.65 -4.91
N VAL A 84 -3.99 -11.66 -4.34
CA VAL A 84 -5.45 -11.45 -4.50
C VAL A 84 -5.79 -11.21 -5.97
N LEU A 85 -5.03 -10.38 -6.68
CA LEU A 85 -5.25 -10.14 -8.12
C LEU A 85 -5.19 -11.45 -8.92
N ILE A 86 -4.15 -12.27 -8.70
CA ILE A 86 -4.00 -13.54 -9.38
C ILE A 86 -5.12 -14.52 -8.99
N ALA A 87 -5.51 -14.55 -7.71
CA ALA A 87 -6.59 -15.42 -7.23
C ALA A 87 -7.96 -15.06 -7.85
N VAL A 88 -8.22 -13.77 -8.06
CA VAL A 88 -9.48 -13.29 -8.67
C VAL A 88 -9.48 -13.50 -10.18
N MET A 89 -8.35 -13.24 -10.85
CA MET A 89 -8.27 -13.30 -12.31
C MET A 89 -7.96 -14.71 -12.84
N GLY A 90 -7.42 -15.58 -12.01
CA GLY A 90 -6.89 -16.88 -12.42
C GLY A 90 -5.47 -16.80 -13.00
N ILE A 91 -4.78 -17.95 -13.02
CA ILE A 91 -3.38 -18.04 -13.47
C ILE A 91 -3.27 -17.74 -14.98
N ASP A 92 -4.26 -18.12 -15.77
CA ASP A 92 -4.26 -17.92 -17.24
C ASP A 92 -4.24 -16.44 -17.62
N TRP A 93 -4.73 -15.55 -16.75
CA TRP A 93 -4.64 -14.11 -16.94
C TRP A 93 -3.18 -13.63 -17.12
N LEU A 94 -2.20 -14.28 -16.51
CA LEU A 94 -0.78 -13.94 -16.60
C LEU A 94 -0.19 -14.16 -18.00
N GLN A 95 -0.87 -14.89 -18.90
CA GLN A 95 -0.39 -15.15 -20.27
C GLN A 95 -0.54 -13.91 -21.16
N ALA A 96 -1.62 -13.14 -20.96
CA ALA A 96 -1.87 -11.89 -21.68
C ALA A 96 -2.65 -10.91 -20.79
N PRO A 97 -2.01 -10.34 -19.77
CA PRO A 97 -2.70 -9.54 -18.78
C PRO A 97 -3.14 -8.18 -19.32
N PRO A 98 -4.45 -7.85 -19.35
CA PRO A 98 -4.90 -6.50 -19.61
C PRO A 98 -4.61 -5.60 -18.39
N VAL A 99 -4.41 -4.29 -18.65
CA VAL A 99 -4.05 -3.31 -17.61
C VAL A 99 -5.17 -3.00 -16.61
N LEU A 100 -6.43 -3.19 -17.01
CA LEU A 100 -7.58 -2.75 -16.21
C LEU A 100 -7.71 -3.48 -14.85
N PRO A 101 -7.61 -4.82 -14.75
CA PRO A 101 -7.74 -5.51 -13.46
C PRO A 101 -6.72 -5.04 -12.39
N PRO A 102 -5.41 -4.90 -12.69
CA PRO A 102 -4.45 -4.33 -11.74
C PRO A 102 -4.81 -2.91 -11.27
N LEU A 103 -5.29 -2.04 -12.18
CA LEU A 103 -5.74 -0.70 -11.82
C LEU A 103 -6.95 -0.73 -10.88
N VAL A 104 -7.94 -1.60 -11.16
CA VAL A 104 -9.12 -1.78 -10.31
C VAL A 104 -8.70 -2.24 -8.91
N ILE A 105 -7.80 -3.23 -8.82
CA ILE A 105 -7.24 -3.65 -7.52
C ILE A 105 -6.57 -2.47 -6.82
N GLY A 106 -5.73 -1.70 -7.51
CA GLY A 106 -5.12 -0.50 -6.95
C GLY A 106 -6.16 0.45 -6.35
N TRP A 107 -7.21 0.78 -7.08
CA TRP A 107 -8.25 1.71 -6.61
C TRP A 107 -9.09 1.14 -5.45
N VAL A 108 -9.47 -0.13 -5.51
CA VAL A 108 -10.23 -0.78 -4.43
C VAL A 108 -9.42 -0.81 -3.14
N THR A 109 -8.12 -1.04 -3.22
CA THR A 109 -7.24 -1.12 -2.04
C THR A 109 -6.98 0.23 -1.36
N VAL A 110 -7.31 1.37 -2.01
CA VAL A 110 -7.41 2.67 -1.32
C VAL A 110 -8.37 2.57 -0.12
N GLY A 111 -9.43 1.76 -0.26
CA GLY A 111 -10.42 1.54 0.80
C GLY A 111 -9.81 1.03 2.10
N ALA A 112 -8.80 0.17 2.05
CA ALA A 112 -8.11 -0.30 3.26
C ALA A 112 -7.42 0.86 4.00
N GLY A 113 -6.79 1.79 3.27
CA GLY A 113 -6.23 3.00 3.85
C GLY A 113 -7.31 3.92 4.44
N TRP A 114 -8.37 4.17 3.68
CA TRP A 114 -9.40 5.14 4.05
C TRP A 114 -10.33 4.68 5.17
N PHE A 115 -10.65 3.39 5.24
CA PHE A 115 -11.68 2.86 6.13
C PHE A 115 -11.13 2.02 7.29
N LEU A 116 -9.85 1.66 7.27
CA LEU A 116 -9.21 0.92 8.35
C LEU A 116 -8.01 1.68 8.92
N LEU A 117 -6.95 1.91 8.11
CA LEU A 117 -5.70 2.48 8.61
C LEU A 117 -5.88 3.92 9.11
N GLN A 118 -6.45 4.82 8.30
CA GLN A 118 -6.59 6.24 8.68
C GLN A 118 -7.49 6.45 9.91
N PRO A 119 -8.69 5.81 10.03
CA PRO A 119 -9.46 5.84 11.27
C PRO A 119 -8.70 5.22 12.45
N GLY A 120 -8.03 4.09 12.23
CA GLY A 120 -7.22 3.41 13.23
C GLY A 120 -6.12 4.30 13.80
N MET A 121 -5.51 5.13 12.96
CA MET A 121 -4.47 6.09 13.34
C MET A 121 -5.00 7.42 13.90
N GLY A 122 -6.32 7.62 13.98
CA GLY A 122 -6.93 8.86 14.47
C GLY A 122 -7.15 9.95 13.40
N ALA A 123 -6.86 9.66 12.11
CA ALA A 123 -7.04 10.63 11.03
C ALA A 123 -8.51 10.76 10.55
N GLY A 124 -9.39 9.88 11.03
CA GLY A 124 -10.78 9.78 10.59
C GLY A 124 -10.93 9.11 9.22
N TRP A 125 -12.15 8.83 8.81
CA TRP A 125 -12.48 8.17 7.54
C TRP A 125 -12.00 9.01 6.36
N ALA A 126 -11.21 8.42 5.48
CA ALA A 126 -10.58 9.10 4.34
C ALA A 126 -9.93 10.44 4.75
N ALA A 127 -9.15 10.42 5.83
CA ALA A 127 -8.47 11.58 6.40
C ALA A 127 -9.41 12.76 6.80
N SER A 128 -10.67 12.48 7.14
CA SER A 128 -11.69 13.52 7.40
C SER A 128 -11.31 14.52 8.49
N LYS A 129 -10.49 14.12 9.46
CA LYS A 129 -10.00 14.96 10.57
C LYS A 129 -8.75 15.79 10.20
N ARG A 130 -8.16 15.61 9.01
CA ARG A 130 -6.97 16.34 8.57
C ARG A 130 -7.36 17.61 7.81
N ALA A 131 -6.64 18.73 8.07
CA ALA A 131 -6.89 19.99 7.39
C ALA A 131 -6.69 19.89 5.87
N ASN A 132 -5.68 19.14 5.42
CA ASN A 132 -5.34 18.90 4.01
C ASN A 132 -5.96 17.62 3.44
N LYS A 133 -7.13 17.21 3.91
CA LYS A 133 -7.80 15.94 3.55
C LYS A 133 -7.95 15.72 2.04
N TRP A 134 -8.23 16.75 1.26
CA TRP A 134 -8.38 16.62 -0.19
C TRP A 134 -7.06 16.30 -0.89
N GLN A 135 -5.96 16.91 -0.45
CA GLN A 135 -4.63 16.57 -0.93
C GLN A 135 -4.28 15.12 -0.57
N ILE A 136 -4.53 14.70 0.66
CA ILE A 136 -4.29 13.31 1.11
C ILE A 136 -5.09 12.32 0.26
N ARG A 137 -6.37 12.58 0.02
CA ARG A 137 -7.23 11.73 -0.83
C ARG A 137 -6.71 11.64 -2.26
N GLY A 138 -6.36 12.76 -2.87
CA GLY A 138 -5.77 12.81 -4.21
C GLY A 138 -4.46 12.02 -4.30
N LEU A 139 -3.58 12.19 -3.31
CA LEU A 139 -2.31 11.45 -3.24
C LEU A 139 -2.52 9.94 -3.00
N ASN A 140 -3.52 9.55 -2.21
CA ASN A 140 -3.86 8.14 -2.04
C ASN A 140 -4.33 7.52 -3.37
N ILE A 141 -5.23 8.19 -4.10
CA ILE A 141 -5.70 7.70 -5.42
C ILE A 141 -4.52 7.62 -6.40
N LEU A 142 -3.70 8.68 -6.48
CA LEU A 142 -2.52 8.69 -7.34
C LEU A 142 -1.55 7.55 -7.00
N GLY A 143 -1.21 7.40 -5.72
CA GLY A 143 -0.31 6.34 -5.25
C GLY A 143 -0.83 4.95 -5.61
N HIS A 144 -2.12 4.68 -5.37
CA HIS A 144 -2.72 3.39 -5.69
C HIS A 144 -2.94 3.17 -7.20
N THR A 145 -3.05 4.24 -8.01
CA THR A 145 -3.00 4.13 -9.47
C THR A 145 -1.61 3.67 -9.91
N ILE A 146 -0.54 4.28 -9.37
CA ILE A 146 0.85 3.87 -9.64
C ILE A 146 1.10 2.44 -9.15
N PHE A 147 0.55 2.05 -7.99
CA PHE A 147 0.57 0.67 -7.50
C PHE A 147 -0.06 -0.30 -8.51
N GLY A 148 -1.24 0.02 -9.03
CA GLY A 148 -1.90 -0.80 -10.05
C GLY A 148 -1.08 -0.92 -11.35
N LEU A 149 -0.44 0.17 -11.79
CA LEU A 149 0.48 0.14 -12.93
C LEU A 149 1.73 -0.70 -12.64
N GLY A 150 2.25 -0.65 -11.41
CA GLY A 150 3.36 -1.49 -10.96
C GLY A 150 3.00 -2.98 -10.91
N LEU A 151 1.77 -3.33 -10.47
CA LEU A 151 1.26 -4.70 -10.55
C LEU A 151 1.21 -5.19 -12.00
N TYR A 152 0.71 -4.34 -12.91
CA TYR A 152 0.68 -4.64 -14.35
C TYR A 152 2.10 -4.84 -14.91
N ALA A 153 3.01 -3.91 -14.62
CA ALA A 153 4.41 -4.01 -15.07
C ALA A 153 5.05 -5.33 -14.60
N GLY A 154 4.83 -5.73 -13.35
CA GLY A 154 5.30 -7.02 -12.84
C GLY A 154 4.65 -8.22 -13.51
N ALA A 155 3.36 -8.12 -13.90
CA ALA A 155 2.65 -9.20 -14.57
C ALA A 155 3.16 -9.46 -16.00
N VAL A 156 3.53 -8.40 -16.74
CA VAL A 156 4.03 -8.50 -18.14
C VAL A 156 5.54 -8.77 -18.19
N LEU A 157 6.26 -8.73 -17.09
CA LEU A 157 7.69 -8.97 -17.07
C LEU A 157 7.98 -10.43 -17.47
N PRO A 158 8.83 -10.67 -18.46
CA PRO A 158 9.27 -12.04 -18.76
C PRO A 158 10.14 -12.54 -17.60
N LEU A 159 9.63 -13.49 -16.83
CA LEU A 159 10.42 -14.23 -15.86
C LEU A 159 10.91 -15.50 -16.53
N ALA A 160 12.21 -15.63 -16.67
CA ALA A 160 12.86 -16.80 -17.27
C ALA A 160 12.65 -18.06 -16.45
#